data_eb5725b3619058f506ec126da4722f60
#
_entry.id   eb5725b3619058f506ec126da4722f60
#
_cell.length_a   1.000
_cell.length_b   1.000
_cell.length_c   1.000
_cell.angle_alpha   90.00
_cell.angle_beta   90.00
_cell.angle_gamma   90.00
#
_symmetry.space_group_name_H-M   'P 1'
#
loop_
_entity.id
_entity.type
_entity.pdbx_description
1 polymer ?
#
loop_
_entity_poly.entity_id
_entity_poly.type
_entity_poly.pdbx_seq_one_letter_code
_entity_poly.pdbx_strand_id
1 'polypeptide(L)'
;MGQICEQGHVATPRYVVEDIYDLIEIHKYHSLWFPFNHYDSQFKLMAEELKLKYRATHIFDDLGNDFFTTEPPANCDLMISNPPFGKQNKVIERSFELVATSKIKSFALLLPLSTLETEKRAALFQRFEDKLAIIIFKKRIKFLGHTRCFNRACCWVCYNLDALNEKPIKWI
;
A
#
# COMPACT_ATOMS: atom_id res chain seq x y z
N MET A 1 -1.14 26.89 -1.53
CA MET A 1 -2.51 26.66 -2.05
C MET A 1 -2.78 25.17 -1.92
N GLY A 2 -3.64 24.77 -0.98
CA GLY A 2 -3.94 23.36 -0.73
C GLY A 2 -4.70 22.76 -1.90
N GLN A 3 -4.12 21.75 -2.53
CA GLN A 3 -4.82 20.97 -3.53
C GLN A 3 -5.97 20.21 -2.87
N ILE A 4 -7.16 20.45 -3.37
CA ILE A 4 -8.39 19.77 -3.00
C ILE A 4 -8.22 18.31 -3.42
N CYS A 5 -8.28 17.40 -2.44
CA CYS A 5 -8.34 15.96 -2.73
C CYS A 5 -9.65 15.64 -3.46
N GLU A 6 -9.64 15.70 -4.77
CA GLU A 6 -10.74 15.17 -5.57
C GLU A 6 -10.77 13.64 -5.42
N GLN A 7 -11.96 13.13 -5.09
CA GLN A 7 -12.31 11.70 -5.10
C GLN A 7 -11.68 10.79 -4.04
N GLY A 8 -11.49 11.24 -2.80
CA GLY A 8 -11.15 10.33 -1.69
C GLY A 8 -9.68 9.89 -1.63
N HIS A 9 -8.81 10.51 -2.39
CA HIS A 9 -7.37 10.36 -2.26
C HIS A 9 -6.88 11.19 -1.07
N VAL A 10 -6.18 10.54 -0.17
CA VAL A 10 -5.65 11.16 1.04
C VAL A 10 -4.14 11.03 1.01
N ALA A 11 -3.43 12.15 1.06
CA ALA A 11 -1.96 12.14 1.03
C ALA A 11 -1.40 11.47 2.29
N THR A 12 -0.60 10.44 2.11
CA THR A 12 0.05 9.70 3.20
C THR A 12 1.16 10.57 3.80
N PRO A 13 1.16 10.79 5.13
CA PRO A 13 2.23 11.54 5.78
C PRO A 13 3.58 10.83 5.65
N ARG A 14 4.65 11.62 5.60
CA ARG A 14 6.02 11.11 5.44
C ARG A 14 6.37 10.06 6.51
N TYR A 15 6.09 10.34 7.79
CA TYR A 15 6.42 9.41 8.88
C TYR A 15 5.79 8.01 8.71
N VAL A 16 4.59 7.94 8.09
CA VAL A 16 3.93 6.64 7.82
C VAL A 16 4.68 5.83 6.78
N VAL A 17 5.29 6.51 5.81
CA VAL A 17 6.12 5.87 4.78
C VAL A 17 7.50 5.51 5.35
N GLU A 18 8.09 6.37 6.19
CA GLU A 18 9.33 6.07 6.92
C GLU A 18 9.17 4.83 7.77
N ASP A 19 8.14 4.78 8.62
CA ASP A 19 7.88 3.65 9.51
C ASP A 19 7.78 2.30 8.75
N ILE A 20 7.07 2.27 7.62
CA ILE A 20 6.96 1.03 6.84
C ILE A 20 8.24 0.70 6.10
N TYR A 21 8.95 1.69 5.52
CA TYR A 21 10.21 1.47 4.81
C TYR A 21 11.29 0.92 5.72
N ASP A 22 11.41 1.46 6.93
CA ASP A 22 12.35 0.98 7.94
C ASP A 22 11.99 -0.43 8.40
N LEU A 23 10.70 -0.66 8.68
CA LEU A 23 10.23 -1.94 9.20
C LEU A 23 10.48 -3.10 8.25
N ILE A 24 10.26 -2.88 6.94
CA ILE A 24 10.44 -3.92 5.91
C ILE A 24 11.85 -3.92 5.31
N GLU A 25 12.73 -3.02 5.75
CA GLU A 25 14.08 -2.85 5.20
C GLU A 25 14.02 -2.63 3.67
N ILE A 26 13.35 -1.55 3.24
CA ILE A 26 12.99 -1.27 1.84
C ILE A 26 14.14 -1.43 0.85
N HIS A 27 15.38 -1.21 1.28
CA HIS A 27 16.59 -1.35 0.45
C HIS A 27 16.87 -2.79 -0.02
N LYS A 28 16.23 -3.80 0.57
CA LYS A 28 16.31 -5.20 0.13
C LYS A 28 15.51 -5.48 -1.14
N TYR A 29 14.60 -4.58 -1.51
CA TYR A 29 13.74 -4.73 -2.68
C TYR A 29 14.33 -3.98 -3.88
N HIS A 30 14.51 -4.68 -5.00
CA HIS A 30 15.20 -4.15 -6.18
C HIS A 30 14.26 -3.60 -7.25
N SER A 31 12.97 -3.92 -7.19
CA SER A 31 11.96 -3.45 -8.14
C SER A 31 10.65 -3.14 -7.41
N LEU A 32 10.35 -1.86 -7.26
CA LEU A 32 9.20 -1.37 -6.53
C LEU A 32 8.11 -0.90 -7.48
N TRP A 33 6.85 -1.12 -7.09
CA TRP A 33 5.71 -0.54 -7.76
C TRP A 33 4.83 0.23 -6.78
N PHE A 34 4.55 1.50 -7.11
CA PHE A 34 3.70 2.39 -6.35
C PHE A 34 2.43 2.72 -7.15
N PRO A 35 1.43 1.83 -7.20
CA PRO A 35 0.16 2.18 -7.80
C PRO A 35 -0.58 3.22 -6.96
N PHE A 36 -1.46 4.03 -7.59
CA PHE A 36 -2.20 5.12 -6.96
C PHE A 36 -1.33 6.28 -6.46
N ASN A 37 -0.09 6.40 -6.91
CA ASN A 37 0.83 7.42 -6.43
C ASN A 37 0.97 8.57 -7.42
N HIS A 38 0.51 9.73 -6.98
CA HIS A 38 0.67 11.00 -7.67
C HIS A 38 2.14 11.48 -7.60
N TYR A 39 2.50 12.51 -8.39
CA TYR A 39 3.87 13.02 -8.49
C TYR A 39 4.47 13.50 -7.14
N ASP A 40 3.64 13.97 -6.21
CA ASP A 40 4.01 14.47 -4.88
C ASP A 40 3.86 13.43 -3.75
N SER A 41 3.65 12.17 -4.11
CA SER A 41 3.52 11.09 -3.13
C SER A 41 4.80 10.88 -2.32
N GLN A 42 4.68 10.76 -1.00
CA GLN A 42 5.82 10.49 -0.12
C GLN A 42 6.51 9.17 -0.42
N PHE A 43 5.80 8.15 -0.92
CA PHE A 43 6.42 6.90 -1.38
C PHE A 43 7.44 7.16 -2.48
N LYS A 44 7.06 7.98 -3.47
CA LYS A 44 7.93 8.35 -4.59
C LYS A 44 9.10 9.22 -4.13
N LEU A 45 8.82 10.31 -3.41
CA LEU A 45 9.84 11.25 -2.96
C LEU A 45 10.91 10.57 -2.12
N MET A 46 10.52 9.69 -1.19
CA MET A 46 11.47 8.93 -0.38
C MET A 46 12.24 7.89 -1.19
N ALA A 47 11.61 7.24 -2.17
CA ALA A 47 12.32 6.32 -3.06
C ALA A 47 13.39 7.04 -3.88
N GLU A 48 13.13 8.28 -4.31
CA GLU A 48 14.12 9.14 -5.00
C GLU A 48 15.27 9.52 -4.06
N GLU A 49 14.98 9.96 -2.84
CA GLU A 49 15.99 10.27 -1.81
C GLU A 49 16.90 9.05 -1.52
N LEU A 50 16.30 7.85 -1.43
CA LEU A 50 17.02 6.61 -1.15
C LEU A 50 17.60 5.95 -2.41
N LYS A 51 17.44 6.56 -3.60
CA LYS A 51 17.91 6.06 -4.90
C LYS A 51 17.40 4.65 -5.22
N LEU A 52 16.17 4.34 -4.84
CA LEU A 52 15.52 3.06 -5.11
C LEU A 52 15.00 3.01 -6.55
N LYS A 53 15.01 1.82 -7.15
CA LYS A 53 14.38 1.60 -8.46
C LYS A 53 12.90 1.37 -8.28
N TYR A 54 12.08 2.23 -8.85
CA TYR A 54 10.63 2.14 -8.75
C TYR A 54 9.91 2.51 -10.06
N ARG A 55 8.64 2.11 -10.15
CA ARG A 55 7.64 2.64 -11.08
C ARG A 55 6.47 3.16 -10.27
N ALA A 56 6.12 4.42 -10.41
CA ALA A 56 4.89 5.00 -9.89
C ALA A 56 3.85 5.08 -11.01
N THR A 57 2.59 4.80 -10.70
CA THR A 57 1.48 4.88 -11.65
C THR A 57 0.25 5.49 -11.00
N HIS A 58 -0.51 6.25 -11.77
CA HIS A 58 -1.75 6.87 -11.33
C HIS A 58 -2.74 6.98 -12.48
N ILE A 59 -4.04 6.90 -12.21
CA ILE A 59 -5.08 6.97 -13.23
C ILE A 59 -5.12 8.35 -13.94
N PHE A 60 -4.62 9.38 -13.26
CA PHE A 60 -4.54 10.76 -13.80
C PHE A 60 -3.14 11.12 -14.30
N ASP A 61 -2.23 10.16 -14.47
CA ASP A 61 -0.99 10.42 -15.20
C ASP A 61 -1.25 10.49 -16.72
N ASP A 62 -0.29 11.00 -17.46
CA ASP A 62 -0.42 11.23 -18.90
C ASP A 62 -0.75 9.96 -19.71
N LEU A 63 -0.49 8.80 -19.13
CA LEU A 63 -0.75 7.49 -19.73
C LEU A 63 -2.06 6.86 -19.25
N GLY A 64 -2.78 7.48 -18.30
CA GLY A 64 -4.03 6.96 -17.75
C GLY A 64 -3.88 5.59 -17.11
N ASN A 65 -2.80 5.36 -16.35
CA ASN A 65 -2.46 4.07 -15.77
C ASN A 65 -3.43 3.65 -14.64
N ASP A 66 -4.56 3.08 -15.01
CA ASP A 66 -5.50 2.49 -14.05
C ASP A 66 -4.89 1.21 -13.45
N PHE A 67 -4.80 1.14 -12.13
CA PHE A 67 -4.31 -0.03 -11.40
C PHE A 67 -4.98 -1.33 -11.84
N PHE A 68 -6.25 -1.29 -12.20
CA PHE A 68 -7.01 -2.51 -12.54
C PHE A 68 -6.66 -3.10 -13.92
N THR A 69 -6.02 -2.32 -14.77
CA THR A 69 -5.62 -2.73 -16.13
C THR A 69 -4.12 -2.65 -16.37
N THR A 70 -3.42 -1.84 -15.57
CA THR A 70 -1.97 -1.66 -15.71
C THR A 70 -1.21 -2.87 -15.18
N GLU A 71 -0.28 -3.38 -15.97
CA GLU A 71 0.62 -4.44 -15.53
C GLU A 71 1.74 -3.87 -14.63
N PRO A 72 2.13 -4.60 -13.57
CA PRO A 72 3.28 -4.21 -12.75
C PRO A 72 4.59 -4.21 -13.57
N PRO A 73 5.67 -3.57 -13.09
CA PRO A 73 6.98 -3.70 -13.70
C PRO A 73 7.43 -5.17 -13.71
N ALA A 74 8.21 -5.55 -14.72
CA ALA A 74 8.78 -6.90 -14.78
C ALA A 74 9.61 -7.19 -13.51
N ASN A 75 9.46 -8.40 -12.97
CA ASN A 75 10.14 -8.83 -11.73
C ASN A 75 9.87 -7.90 -10.54
N CYS A 76 8.63 -7.45 -10.36
CA CYS A 76 8.24 -6.60 -9.25
C CYS A 76 8.43 -7.34 -7.92
N ASP A 77 9.36 -6.86 -7.10
CA ASP A 77 9.61 -7.44 -5.77
C ASP A 77 8.54 -7.01 -4.77
N LEU A 78 8.17 -5.72 -4.77
CA LEU A 78 7.23 -5.18 -3.81
C LEU A 78 6.30 -4.15 -4.46
N MET A 79 5.01 -4.37 -4.30
CA MET A 79 3.98 -3.36 -4.52
C MET A 79 3.62 -2.72 -3.19
N ILE A 80 3.72 -1.39 -3.07
CA ILE A 80 3.36 -0.67 -1.85
C ILE A 80 2.57 0.60 -2.17
N SER A 81 1.46 0.82 -1.48
CA SER A 81 0.63 2.00 -1.73
C SER A 81 -0.44 2.25 -0.66
N ASN A 82 -1.03 3.44 -0.73
CA ASN A 82 -2.27 3.83 -0.07
C ASN A 82 -3.38 3.96 -1.13
N PRO A 83 -4.16 2.91 -1.40
CA PRO A 83 -5.20 2.93 -2.41
C PRO A 83 -6.43 3.73 -1.96
N PRO A 84 -7.29 4.17 -2.90
CA PRO A 84 -8.55 4.82 -2.55
C PRO A 84 -9.46 3.87 -1.77
N PHE A 85 -9.86 4.25 -0.56
CA PHE A 85 -10.60 3.39 0.38
C PHE A 85 -11.97 2.92 -0.14
N GLY A 86 -12.59 3.67 -1.07
CA GLY A 86 -13.83 3.24 -1.71
C GLY A 86 -13.68 2.02 -2.64
N LYS A 87 -12.47 1.69 -3.08
CA LYS A 87 -12.18 0.56 -3.98
C LYS A 87 -11.42 -0.58 -3.29
N GLN A 88 -11.27 -0.54 -1.98
CA GLN A 88 -10.40 -1.45 -1.22
C GLN A 88 -10.61 -2.94 -1.53
N ASN A 89 -11.85 -3.40 -1.69
CA ASN A 89 -12.14 -4.81 -1.98
C ASN A 89 -11.50 -5.26 -3.29
N LYS A 90 -11.73 -4.50 -4.37
CA LYS A 90 -11.16 -4.80 -5.68
C LYS A 90 -9.63 -4.71 -5.70
N VAL A 91 -9.07 -3.76 -4.94
CA VAL A 91 -7.61 -3.61 -4.81
C VAL A 91 -7.01 -4.83 -4.14
N ILE A 92 -7.58 -5.29 -3.04
CA ILE A 92 -7.11 -6.48 -2.32
C ILE A 92 -7.22 -7.73 -3.21
N GLU A 93 -8.38 -7.95 -3.85
CA GLU A 93 -8.60 -9.08 -4.76
C GLU A 93 -7.52 -9.11 -5.86
N ARG A 94 -7.29 -7.97 -6.54
CA ARG A 94 -6.26 -7.87 -7.58
C ARG A 94 -4.85 -8.04 -7.04
N SER A 95 -4.54 -7.54 -5.85
CA SER A 95 -3.20 -7.70 -5.26
C SER A 95 -2.88 -9.19 -5.03
N PHE A 96 -3.81 -9.95 -4.51
CA PHE A 96 -3.64 -11.41 -4.37
C PHE A 96 -3.62 -12.15 -5.70
N GLU A 97 -4.39 -11.71 -6.70
CA GLU A 97 -4.30 -12.24 -8.07
C GLU A 97 -2.90 -12.03 -8.66
N LEU A 98 -2.34 -10.84 -8.51
CA LEU A 98 -0.99 -10.51 -8.99
C LEU A 98 0.08 -11.37 -8.32
N VAL A 99 -0.07 -11.67 -7.02
CA VAL A 99 0.80 -12.59 -6.29
C VAL A 99 0.61 -14.03 -6.81
N ALA A 100 -0.64 -14.50 -6.90
CA ALA A 100 -0.95 -15.85 -7.35
C ALA A 100 -0.47 -16.15 -8.78
N THR A 101 -0.42 -15.10 -9.62
CA THR A 101 0.11 -15.18 -10.98
C THR A 101 1.60 -14.83 -11.10
N SER A 102 2.29 -14.68 -9.97
CA SER A 102 3.73 -14.35 -9.90
C SER A 102 4.12 -13.05 -10.60
N LYS A 103 3.18 -12.13 -10.79
CA LYS A 103 3.44 -10.80 -11.36
C LYS A 103 4.09 -9.85 -10.36
N ILE A 104 3.82 -10.03 -9.06
CA ILE A 104 4.51 -9.39 -7.96
C ILE A 104 4.88 -10.45 -6.92
N LYS A 105 5.96 -10.25 -6.16
CA LYS A 105 6.38 -11.18 -5.11
C LYS A 105 5.68 -10.88 -3.78
N SER A 106 5.53 -9.61 -3.45
CA SER A 106 5.00 -9.14 -2.17
C SER A 106 4.23 -7.84 -2.31
N PHE A 107 3.42 -7.52 -1.31
CA PHE A 107 2.76 -6.23 -1.24
C PHE A 107 2.59 -5.70 0.18
N ALA A 108 2.44 -4.37 0.31
CA ALA A 108 2.00 -3.66 1.51
C ALA A 108 0.95 -2.60 1.13
N LEU A 109 -0.25 -2.73 1.64
CA LEU A 109 -1.37 -1.81 1.37
C LEU A 109 -1.82 -1.12 2.66
N LEU A 110 -1.82 0.21 2.66
CA LEU A 110 -2.38 1.01 3.74
C LEU A 110 -3.90 1.08 3.57
N LEU A 111 -4.63 0.48 4.50
CA LEU A 111 -6.08 0.29 4.40
C LEU A 111 -6.78 0.65 5.72
N PRO A 112 -8.08 0.98 5.71
CA PRO A 112 -8.86 1.06 6.93
C PRO A 112 -8.85 -0.27 7.69
N LEU A 113 -8.76 -0.22 9.02
CA LEU A 113 -8.76 -1.42 9.86
C LEU A 113 -10.04 -2.26 9.67
N SER A 114 -11.17 -1.61 9.36
CA SER A 114 -12.43 -2.28 8.99
C SER A 114 -12.33 -3.17 7.74
N THR A 115 -11.22 -3.08 7.00
CA THR A 115 -10.92 -3.99 5.90
C THR A 115 -10.75 -5.45 6.37
N LEU A 116 -10.37 -5.67 7.61
CA LEU A 116 -10.23 -7.01 8.19
C LEU A 116 -11.58 -7.67 8.51
N GLU A 117 -12.66 -6.90 8.51
CA GLU A 117 -14.02 -7.39 8.74
C GLU A 117 -14.66 -7.80 7.40
N THR A 118 -15.37 -8.80 7.35
CA THR A 118 -16.30 -9.39 6.38
C THR A 118 -15.89 -10.81 6.00
N GLU A 119 -16.89 -11.64 5.87
CA GLU A 119 -16.73 -13.04 5.51
C GLU A 119 -15.97 -13.26 4.18
N LYS A 120 -16.32 -12.46 3.16
CA LYS A 120 -15.66 -12.55 1.86
C LYS A 120 -14.15 -12.26 1.94
N ARG A 121 -13.74 -11.24 2.72
CA ARG A 121 -12.32 -10.90 2.89
C ARG A 121 -11.60 -11.89 3.79
N ALA A 122 -12.26 -12.35 4.85
CA ALA A 122 -11.71 -13.38 5.71
C ALA A 122 -11.37 -14.66 4.91
N ALA A 123 -12.28 -15.12 4.07
CA ALA A 123 -12.03 -16.27 3.20
C ALA A 123 -10.87 -16.05 2.22
N LEU A 124 -10.71 -14.84 1.69
CA LEU A 124 -9.56 -14.49 0.85
C LEU A 124 -8.26 -14.49 1.66
N PHE A 125 -8.24 -13.86 2.83
CA PHE A 125 -7.06 -13.80 3.69
C PHE A 125 -6.63 -15.19 4.19
N GLN A 126 -7.55 -16.07 4.54
CA GLN A 126 -7.27 -17.45 4.94
C GLN A 126 -6.54 -18.26 3.86
N ARG A 127 -6.81 -17.99 2.57
CA ARG A 127 -6.10 -18.66 1.48
C ARG A 127 -4.63 -18.30 1.37
N PHE A 128 -4.21 -17.20 2.01
CA PHE A 128 -2.87 -16.64 1.94
C PHE A 128 -2.28 -16.39 3.34
N GLU A 129 -2.89 -16.99 4.38
CA GLU A 129 -2.59 -16.68 5.79
C GLU A 129 -1.14 -17.01 6.20
N ASP A 130 -0.52 -17.96 5.55
CA ASP A 130 0.86 -18.39 5.80
C ASP A 130 1.89 -17.26 5.67
N LYS A 131 1.59 -16.26 4.85
CA LYS A 131 2.47 -15.11 4.58
C LYS A 131 1.78 -13.76 4.77
N LEU A 132 0.58 -13.78 5.32
CA LEU A 132 -0.18 -12.56 5.60
C LEU A 132 0.31 -11.93 6.92
N ALA A 133 0.53 -10.62 6.91
CA ALA A 133 0.84 -9.87 8.11
C ALA A 133 0.04 -8.57 8.19
N ILE A 134 -0.31 -8.17 9.40
CA ILE A 134 -1.07 -6.95 9.68
C ILE A 134 -0.25 -6.06 10.62
N ILE A 135 -0.01 -4.82 10.20
CA ILE A 135 0.65 -3.83 11.05
C ILE A 135 -0.40 -2.80 11.48
N ILE A 136 -0.62 -2.69 12.77
CA ILE A 136 -1.63 -1.82 13.37
C ILE A 136 -0.94 -0.59 13.96
N PHE A 137 -1.47 0.60 13.66
CA PHE A 137 -0.96 1.84 14.25
C PHE A 137 -1.46 2.00 15.69
N LYS A 138 -0.56 2.29 16.62
CA LYS A 138 -0.91 2.63 18.02
C LYS A 138 -1.68 3.94 18.11
N LYS A 139 -1.48 4.84 17.14
CA LYS A 139 -2.18 6.12 17.04
C LYS A 139 -2.79 6.29 15.65
N ARG A 140 -3.91 6.99 15.56
CA ARG A 140 -4.53 7.29 14.26
C ARG A 140 -3.63 8.14 13.39
N ILE A 141 -3.54 7.80 12.11
CA ILE A 141 -2.80 8.56 11.11
C ILE A 141 -3.50 9.91 10.92
N LYS A 142 -2.73 10.99 10.97
CA LYS A 142 -3.18 12.32 10.60
C LYS A 142 -2.83 12.57 9.14
N PHE A 143 -3.72 12.20 8.25
CA PHE A 143 -3.52 12.39 6.82
C PHE A 143 -3.48 13.88 6.45
N LEU A 144 -2.66 14.25 5.45
CA LEU A 144 -2.50 15.62 5.00
C LEU A 144 -3.70 16.07 4.16
N GLY A 145 -4.08 17.35 4.29
CA GLY A 145 -5.14 17.95 3.47
C GLY A 145 -6.56 17.83 4.03
N HIS A 146 -6.79 17.15 5.16
CA HIS A 146 -8.09 17.06 5.79
C HIS A 146 -8.13 17.74 7.16
N THR A 147 -8.90 18.81 7.26
CA THR A 147 -9.19 19.51 8.56
C THR A 147 -10.20 18.76 9.43
N ARG A 148 -11.00 17.88 8.84
CA ARG A 148 -11.91 16.97 9.55
C ARG A 148 -11.46 15.56 9.29
N CYS A 149 -10.77 15.02 10.25
CA CYS A 149 -10.27 13.68 10.38
C CYS A 149 -10.91 12.67 9.42
N PHE A 150 -10.11 12.09 8.58
CA PHE A 150 -10.33 10.70 8.22
C PHE A 150 -10.27 9.90 9.53
N ASN A 151 -11.43 9.84 10.21
CA ASN A 151 -11.52 9.32 11.58
C ASN A 151 -11.52 7.78 11.60
N ARG A 152 -10.85 7.16 10.60
CA ARG A 152 -10.76 5.71 10.50
C ARG A 152 -9.39 5.24 11.01
N ALA A 153 -9.42 4.25 11.88
CA ALA A 153 -8.21 3.48 12.18
C ALA A 153 -7.73 2.81 10.89
N CYS A 154 -6.42 2.82 10.68
CA CYS A 154 -5.79 2.18 9.53
C CYS A 154 -4.81 1.09 9.98
N CYS A 155 -4.50 0.21 9.06
CA CYS A 155 -3.46 -0.80 9.21
C CYS A 155 -2.74 -0.98 7.87
N TRP A 156 -1.54 -1.54 7.91
CA TRP A 156 -0.94 -2.13 6.73
C TRP A 156 -1.40 -3.58 6.62
N VAL A 157 -1.92 -3.95 5.46
CA VAL A 157 -2.14 -5.34 5.06
C VAL A 157 -0.97 -5.74 4.17
N CYS A 158 -0.16 -6.66 4.65
CA CYS A 158 1.11 -7.05 4.04
C CYS A 158 1.06 -8.52 3.63
N TYR A 159 1.73 -8.85 2.55
CA TYR A 159 1.90 -10.23 2.11
C TYR A 159 3.35 -10.50 1.71
N ASN A 160 3.89 -11.62 2.21
CA ASN A 160 5.20 -12.16 1.88
C ASN A 160 6.34 -11.15 2.09
N LEU A 161 6.36 -10.50 3.26
CA LEU A 161 7.42 -9.60 3.71
C LEU A 161 8.25 -10.31 4.77
N ASP A 162 9.51 -10.62 4.48
CA ASP A 162 10.39 -11.44 5.36
C ASP A 162 10.51 -10.87 6.77
N ALA A 163 10.56 -9.55 6.92
CA ALA A 163 10.63 -8.88 8.20
C ALA A 163 9.40 -9.12 9.12
N LEU A 164 8.32 -9.68 8.59
CA LEU A 164 7.05 -9.90 9.28
C LEU A 164 6.70 -11.39 9.45
N ASN A 165 7.46 -12.31 8.86
CA ASN A 165 7.14 -13.73 8.85
C ASN A 165 7.02 -14.36 10.26
N GLU A 166 7.81 -13.89 11.23
CA GLU A 166 7.77 -14.40 12.60
C GLU A 166 6.67 -13.76 13.47
N LYS A 167 6.18 -12.60 13.08
CA LYS A 167 5.18 -11.84 13.84
C LYS A 167 4.12 -11.28 12.89
N PRO A 168 3.10 -12.08 12.55
CA PRO A 168 2.09 -11.68 11.58
C PRO A 168 1.20 -10.51 12.05
N ILE A 169 1.18 -10.19 13.34
CA ILE A 169 0.52 -8.99 13.88
C ILE A 169 1.55 -8.15 14.61
N LYS A 170 1.67 -6.88 14.23
CA LYS A 170 2.61 -5.92 14.82
C LYS A 170 1.94 -4.58 15.08
N TRP A 171 2.31 -3.92 16.16
CA TRP A 171 1.90 -2.53 16.48
C TRP A 171 3.08 -1.58 16.32
N ILE A 172 2.88 -0.48 15.61
CA ILE A 172 3.87 0.57 15.40
C ILE A 172 3.36 1.94 15.88
#